data_331a32e843f337ab336d16a0ef12b6ae
#
_entry.id   331a32e843f337ab336d16a0ef12b6ae
#
_cell.length_a   1.000
_cell.length_b   1.000
_cell.length_c   1.000
_cell.angle_alpha   90.00
_cell.angle_beta   90.00
_cell.angle_gamma   90.00
#
_symmetry.space_group_name_H-M   'P 1'
#
loop_
_entity.id
_entity.type
_entity.pdbx_description
1 polymer ?
#
loop_
_entity_poly.entity_id
_entity_poly.type
_entity_poly.pdbx_seq_one_letter_code
_entity_poly.pdbx_strand_id
1 'polypeptide(L)'
;MTTTDKDIDLSALFTRLDACHEAREWAAGKTLEQAWAECPRGDWMLWLAGHLDIDRKVLVRAACACARLALPHVPAGELRPLKSIEAAEAWTRGEATIEDVRAAADAAWAAAWAASTAAGAASAAANAARAAEEEAWAAACAAAWTAAGAWGAALASKFAECAEIVREHVSYELIAEAARREAAK
;
A
#
# COMPACT_ATOMS: atom_id res chain seq x y z
N MET A 1 -23.02 -11.74 20.81
CA MET A 1 -23.57 -10.52 20.16
C MET A 1 -22.66 -10.22 18.98
N THR A 2 -23.14 -10.36 17.76
CA THR A 2 -22.34 -10.03 16.55
C THR A 2 -22.35 -8.51 16.39
N THR A 3 -21.22 -7.87 16.61
CA THR A 3 -21.01 -6.45 16.33
C THR A 3 -21.26 -6.23 14.83
N THR A 4 -22.25 -5.41 14.49
CA THR A 4 -22.49 -5.03 13.09
C THR A 4 -21.51 -3.94 12.66
N ASP A 5 -21.26 -3.78 11.35
CA ASP A 5 -20.35 -2.74 10.83
C ASP A 5 -20.74 -1.32 11.24
N LYS A 6 -22.02 -1.12 11.59
CA LYS A 6 -22.53 0.16 12.12
C LYS A 6 -22.09 0.46 13.56
N ASP A 7 -21.59 -0.55 14.27
CA ASP A 7 -21.18 -0.42 15.68
C ASP A 7 -19.68 -0.14 15.84
N ILE A 8 -18.91 -0.10 14.74
CA ILE A 8 -17.48 0.23 14.79
C ILE A 8 -17.33 1.75 14.92
N ASP A 9 -16.87 2.22 16.08
CA ASP A 9 -16.47 3.61 16.27
C ASP A 9 -15.14 3.85 15.53
N LEU A 10 -15.25 4.42 14.33
CA LEU A 10 -14.09 4.69 13.47
C LEU A 10 -13.13 5.70 14.10
N SER A 11 -13.64 6.67 14.88
CA SER A 11 -12.80 7.65 15.59
C SER A 11 -11.97 6.98 16.69
N ALA A 12 -12.58 6.10 17.47
CA ALA A 12 -11.88 5.33 18.49
C ALA A 12 -10.86 4.37 17.85
N LEU A 13 -11.21 3.71 16.76
CA LEU A 13 -10.31 2.83 16.01
C LEU A 13 -9.08 3.60 15.51
N PHE A 14 -9.27 4.71 14.83
CA PHE A 14 -8.16 5.53 14.29
C PHE A 14 -7.28 6.14 15.38
N THR A 15 -7.86 6.50 16.52
CA THR A 15 -7.08 6.97 17.68
C THR A 15 -6.21 5.85 18.24
N ARG A 16 -6.74 4.65 18.39
CA ARG A 16 -6.01 3.48 18.91
C ARG A 16 -4.87 3.05 17.98
N LEU A 17 -5.10 3.09 16.65
CA LEU A 17 -4.11 2.76 15.65
C LEU A 17 -3.11 3.90 15.38
N ASP A 18 -3.23 5.03 16.07
CA ASP A 18 -2.39 6.24 15.89
C ASP A 18 -2.41 6.78 14.45
N ALA A 19 -3.60 6.81 13.82
CA ALA A 19 -3.78 7.39 12.50
C ALA A 19 -3.36 8.88 12.49
N CYS A 20 -2.80 9.34 11.38
CA CYS A 20 -2.40 10.74 11.24
C CYS A 20 -3.61 11.68 11.35
N HIS A 21 -3.34 12.93 11.74
CA HIS A 21 -4.39 13.94 11.94
C HIS A 21 -5.27 14.13 10.70
N GLU A 22 -4.67 14.24 9.53
CA GLU A 22 -5.39 14.43 8.26
C GLU A 22 -6.37 13.27 7.97
N ALA A 23 -5.95 12.03 8.19
CA ALA A 23 -6.82 10.87 7.99
C ALA A 23 -7.98 10.87 8.98
N ARG A 24 -7.74 11.25 10.25
CA ARG A 24 -8.79 11.34 11.27
C ARG A 24 -9.80 12.45 10.96
N GLU A 25 -9.33 13.63 10.53
CA GLU A 25 -10.21 14.74 10.12
C GLU A 25 -11.07 14.35 8.92
N TRP A 26 -10.44 13.74 7.89
CA TRP A 26 -11.15 13.33 6.70
C TRP A 26 -12.23 12.25 6.99
N ALA A 27 -11.96 11.32 7.91
CA ALA A 27 -12.86 10.24 8.28
C ALA A 27 -13.95 10.66 9.29
N ALA A 28 -13.88 11.87 9.85
CA ALA A 28 -14.81 12.34 10.87
C ALA A 28 -16.27 12.27 10.39
N GLY A 29 -17.13 11.62 11.16
CA GLY A 29 -18.56 11.46 10.85
C GLY A 29 -18.88 10.39 9.80
N LYS A 30 -17.90 9.66 9.27
CA LYS A 30 -18.11 8.54 8.34
C LYS A 30 -18.20 7.22 9.08
N THR A 31 -18.93 6.29 8.49
CA THR A 31 -18.81 4.86 8.84
C THR A 31 -17.53 4.28 8.22
N LEU A 32 -17.09 3.10 8.70
CA LEU A 32 -15.96 2.39 8.10
C LEU A 32 -16.22 2.08 6.61
N GLU A 33 -17.45 1.69 6.26
CA GLU A 33 -17.84 1.42 4.88
C GLU A 33 -17.73 2.65 4.00
N GLN A 34 -18.27 3.81 4.46
CA GLN A 34 -18.14 5.08 3.74
C GLN A 34 -16.69 5.50 3.59
N ALA A 35 -15.90 5.41 4.67
CA ALA A 35 -14.49 5.74 4.65
C ALA A 35 -13.71 4.85 3.68
N TRP A 36 -13.97 3.55 3.64
CA TRP A 36 -13.32 2.65 2.69
C TRP A 36 -13.72 2.94 1.25
N ALA A 37 -15.02 3.12 0.98
CA ALA A 37 -15.54 3.36 -0.37
C ALA A 37 -15.09 4.71 -0.95
N GLU A 38 -15.02 5.76 -0.12
CA GLU A 38 -14.79 7.13 -0.57
C GLU A 38 -13.33 7.59 -0.43
N CYS A 39 -12.46 6.81 0.23
CA CYS A 39 -11.08 7.23 0.48
C CYS A 39 -10.32 7.52 -0.82
N PRO A 40 -9.82 8.75 -1.01
CA PRO A 40 -9.07 9.11 -2.21
C PRO A 40 -7.57 8.80 -2.06
N ARG A 41 -7.16 8.17 -0.97
CA ARG A 41 -5.77 8.00 -0.54
C ARG A 41 -5.44 6.52 -0.39
N GLY A 42 -4.87 5.92 -1.44
CA GLY A 42 -4.44 4.52 -1.43
C GLY A 42 -3.40 4.21 -0.33
N ASP A 43 -2.55 5.17 0.01
CA ASP A 43 -1.58 5.04 1.10
C ASP A 43 -2.27 4.92 2.48
N TRP A 44 -3.32 5.70 2.75
CA TRP A 44 -4.10 5.58 3.98
C TRP A 44 -4.82 4.23 4.05
N MET A 45 -5.33 3.75 2.92
CA MET A 45 -6.01 2.45 2.84
C MET A 45 -5.05 1.29 3.12
N LEU A 46 -3.85 1.31 2.51
CA LEU A 46 -2.80 0.32 2.77
C LEU A 46 -2.31 0.38 4.21
N TRP A 47 -2.14 1.59 4.76
CA TRP A 47 -1.79 1.80 6.17
C TRP A 47 -2.82 1.16 7.10
N LEU A 48 -4.13 1.43 6.88
CA LEU A 48 -5.20 0.87 7.69
C LEU A 48 -5.22 -0.66 7.58
N ALA A 49 -5.14 -1.21 6.37
CA ALA A 49 -5.16 -2.65 6.13
C ALA A 49 -3.98 -3.35 6.83
N GLY A 50 -2.79 -2.74 6.85
CA GLY A 50 -1.62 -3.25 7.56
C GLY A 50 -1.80 -3.25 9.07
N HIS A 51 -2.36 -2.18 9.65
CA HIS A 51 -2.63 -2.09 11.08
C HIS A 51 -3.77 -3.00 11.56
N LEU A 52 -4.66 -3.41 10.66
CA LEU A 52 -5.71 -4.37 10.93
C LEU A 52 -5.28 -5.83 10.71
N ASP A 53 -3.98 -6.07 10.52
CA ASP A 53 -3.39 -7.41 10.35
C ASP A 53 -4.00 -8.18 9.16
N ILE A 54 -4.21 -7.49 8.05
CA ILE A 54 -4.59 -8.12 6.78
C ILE A 54 -3.41 -8.97 6.26
N ASP A 55 -3.73 -10.09 5.64
CA ASP A 55 -2.73 -11.01 5.10
C ASP A 55 -1.66 -10.29 4.26
N ARG A 56 -0.39 -10.51 4.62
CA ARG A 56 0.77 -9.85 4.00
C ARG A 56 0.81 -10.03 2.49
N LYS A 57 0.42 -11.21 1.98
CA LYS A 57 0.41 -11.46 0.53
C LYS A 57 -0.62 -10.62 -0.20
N VAL A 58 -1.76 -10.33 0.44
CA VAL A 58 -2.77 -9.42 -0.09
C VAL A 58 -2.22 -8.01 -0.18
N LEU A 59 -1.58 -7.52 0.90
CA LEU A 59 -0.98 -6.18 0.93
C LEU A 59 0.14 -6.02 -0.09
N VAL A 60 1.02 -7.02 -0.21
CA VAL A 60 2.11 -6.99 -1.21
C VAL A 60 1.56 -6.93 -2.62
N ARG A 61 0.51 -7.69 -2.95
CA ARG A 61 -0.12 -7.59 -4.28
C ARG A 61 -0.68 -6.21 -4.57
N ALA A 62 -1.39 -5.61 -3.62
CA ALA A 62 -1.90 -4.25 -3.76
C ALA A 62 -0.76 -3.22 -3.94
N ALA A 63 0.30 -3.33 -3.13
CA ALA A 63 1.47 -2.46 -3.22
C ALA A 63 2.20 -2.61 -4.57
N CYS A 64 2.38 -3.82 -5.07
CA CYS A 64 2.97 -4.08 -6.39
C CYS A 64 2.14 -3.46 -7.52
N ALA A 65 0.81 -3.60 -7.46
CA ALA A 65 -0.09 -3.01 -8.45
C ALA A 65 -0.01 -1.46 -8.43
N CYS A 66 0.04 -0.83 -7.26
CA CYS A 66 0.30 0.61 -7.13
C CYS A 66 1.67 1.01 -7.70
N ALA A 67 2.73 0.23 -7.42
CA ALA A 67 4.07 0.52 -7.90
C ALA A 67 4.18 0.42 -9.44
N ARG A 68 3.39 -0.43 -10.07
CA ARG A 68 3.33 -0.54 -11.55
C ARG A 68 2.89 0.75 -12.23
N LEU A 69 2.11 1.61 -11.56
CA LEU A 69 1.76 2.94 -12.07
C LEU A 69 3.00 3.82 -12.31
N ALA A 70 4.13 3.55 -11.64
CA ALA A 70 5.36 4.29 -11.79
C ALA A 70 6.23 3.83 -12.98
N LEU A 71 6.04 2.63 -13.49
CA LEU A 71 6.88 2.04 -14.55
C LEU A 71 6.97 2.87 -15.85
N PRO A 72 5.90 3.54 -16.32
CA PRO A 72 6.00 4.41 -17.50
C PRO A 72 6.99 5.56 -17.35
N HIS A 73 7.39 5.92 -16.14
CA HIS A 73 8.34 6.99 -15.83
C HIS A 73 9.79 6.49 -15.66
N VAL A 74 9.99 5.17 -15.72
CA VAL A 74 11.33 4.56 -15.66
C VAL A 74 12.03 4.72 -17.00
N PRO A 75 13.32 5.10 -17.03
CA PRO A 75 14.07 5.22 -18.27
C PRO A 75 14.04 3.93 -19.11
N ALA A 76 13.99 4.07 -20.42
CA ALA A 76 14.01 2.94 -21.35
C ALA A 76 15.27 2.06 -21.11
N GLY A 77 15.03 0.75 -20.95
CA GLY A 77 16.11 -0.23 -20.67
C GLY A 77 16.43 -0.43 -19.20
N GLU A 78 15.92 0.38 -18.28
CA GLU A 78 16.06 0.15 -16.84
C GLU A 78 14.98 -0.83 -16.36
N LEU A 79 15.35 -2.09 -16.14
CA LEU A 79 14.42 -3.16 -15.79
C LEU A 79 14.40 -3.52 -14.30
N ARG A 80 15.32 -2.96 -13.48
CA ARG A 80 15.42 -3.32 -12.07
C ARG A 80 14.15 -3.02 -11.27
N PRO A 81 13.44 -1.87 -11.47
CA PRO A 81 12.16 -1.64 -10.80
C PRO A 81 11.09 -2.68 -11.18
N LEU A 82 10.98 -3.04 -12.45
CA LEU A 82 10.05 -4.08 -12.90
C LEU A 82 10.38 -5.44 -12.26
N LYS A 83 11.65 -5.87 -12.31
CA LYS A 83 12.09 -7.12 -11.69
C LYS A 83 11.82 -7.19 -10.19
N SER A 84 11.94 -6.06 -9.49
CA SER A 84 11.62 -5.96 -8.07
C SER A 84 10.13 -6.24 -7.80
N ILE A 85 9.25 -5.64 -8.60
CA ILE A 85 7.81 -5.90 -8.52
C ILE A 85 7.51 -7.38 -8.83
N GLU A 86 8.08 -7.92 -9.90
CA GLU A 86 7.86 -9.32 -10.32
C GLU A 86 8.34 -10.31 -9.25
N ALA A 87 9.47 -10.06 -8.59
CA ALA A 87 9.97 -10.89 -7.49
C ALA A 87 9.00 -10.89 -6.30
N ALA A 88 8.47 -9.72 -5.91
CA ALA A 88 7.50 -9.63 -4.83
C ALA A 88 6.17 -10.31 -5.18
N GLU A 89 5.69 -10.18 -6.41
CA GLU A 89 4.51 -10.90 -6.92
C GLU A 89 4.74 -12.42 -6.92
N ALA A 90 5.90 -12.89 -7.38
CA ALA A 90 6.28 -14.31 -7.38
C ALA A 90 6.30 -14.86 -5.95
N TRP A 91 6.82 -14.10 -4.99
CA TRP A 91 6.78 -14.48 -3.57
C TRP A 91 5.34 -14.65 -3.06
N THR A 92 4.40 -13.78 -3.46
CA THR A 92 3.00 -13.95 -3.05
C THR A 92 2.37 -15.24 -3.56
N ARG A 93 2.87 -15.76 -4.69
CA ARG A 93 2.44 -17.05 -5.27
C ARG A 93 3.23 -18.25 -4.74
N GLY A 94 4.29 -18.01 -3.94
CA GLY A 94 5.19 -19.06 -3.44
C GLY A 94 6.21 -19.55 -4.46
N GLU A 95 6.48 -18.77 -5.51
CA GLU A 95 7.41 -19.07 -6.62
C GLU A 95 8.80 -18.44 -6.42
N ALA A 96 8.96 -17.58 -5.42
CA ALA A 96 10.22 -16.94 -5.05
C ALA A 96 10.42 -16.95 -3.53
N THR A 97 11.68 -16.89 -3.10
CA THR A 97 12.05 -16.78 -1.69
C THR A 97 12.06 -15.32 -1.24
N ILE A 98 12.13 -15.10 0.08
CA ILE A 98 12.27 -13.74 0.61
C ILE A 98 13.65 -13.15 0.27
N GLU A 99 14.66 -13.99 0.12
CA GLU A 99 16.01 -13.59 -0.30
C GLU A 99 16.02 -13.08 -1.73
N ASP A 100 15.24 -13.69 -2.64
CA ASP A 100 15.08 -13.21 -4.02
C ASP A 100 14.42 -11.83 -4.04
N VAL A 101 13.38 -11.63 -3.21
CA VAL A 101 12.70 -10.33 -3.08
C VAL A 101 13.66 -9.27 -2.55
N ARG A 102 14.45 -9.59 -1.52
CA ARG A 102 15.44 -8.69 -0.94
C ARG A 102 16.50 -8.26 -1.97
N ALA A 103 17.08 -9.22 -2.67
CA ALA A 103 18.07 -8.95 -3.70
C ALA A 103 17.53 -8.05 -4.82
N ALA A 104 16.28 -8.29 -5.25
CA ALA A 104 15.62 -7.48 -6.27
C ALA A 104 15.31 -6.06 -5.76
N ALA A 105 14.91 -5.91 -4.50
CA ALA A 105 14.67 -4.61 -3.87
C ALA A 105 15.97 -3.79 -3.78
N ASP A 106 17.08 -4.40 -3.36
CA ASP A 106 18.37 -3.73 -3.27
C ASP A 106 18.86 -3.27 -4.67
N ALA A 107 18.64 -4.07 -5.70
CA ALA A 107 18.96 -3.70 -7.07
C ALA A 107 18.11 -2.51 -7.57
N ALA A 108 16.81 -2.47 -7.21
CA ALA A 108 15.92 -1.36 -7.55
C ALA A 108 16.30 -0.07 -6.80
N TRP A 109 16.70 -0.16 -5.53
CA TRP A 109 17.26 0.97 -4.77
C TRP A 109 18.54 1.52 -5.39
N ALA A 110 19.45 0.65 -5.83
CA ALA A 110 20.65 1.08 -6.54
C ALA A 110 20.31 1.82 -7.85
N ALA A 111 19.25 1.40 -8.56
CA ALA A 111 18.74 2.14 -9.72
C ALA A 111 18.20 3.53 -9.37
N ALA A 112 17.47 3.64 -8.26
CA ALA A 112 16.92 4.92 -7.80
C ALA A 112 18.02 5.94 -7.50
N TRP A 113 19.11 5.50 -6.88
CA TRP A 113 20.27 6.37 -6.60
C TRP A 113 21.03 6.79 -7.86
N ALA A 114 21.09 5.92 -8.88
CA ALA A 114 21.81 6.20 -10.13
C ALA A 114 21.06 7.16 -11.07
N ALA A 115 19.73 7.29 -10.93
CA ALA A 115 18.87 8.02 -11.86
C ALA A 115 18.12 9.15 -11.17
N SER A 116 18.61 10.38 -11.26
CA SER A 116 18.00 11.55 -10.58
C SER A 116 16.57 11.86 -11.01
N THR A 117 16.17 11.53 -12.22
CA THR A 117 14.83 11.82 -12.78
C THR A 117 13.84 10.68 -12.60
N ALA A 118 14.30 9.44 -12.40
CA ALA A 118 13.47 8.26 -12.23
C ALA A 118 13.43 7.75 -10.77
N ALA A 119 14.05 8.48 -9.84
CA ALA A 119 14.23 8.05 -8.45
C ALA A 119 12.92 7.65 -7.76
N GLY A 120 11.84 8.42 -7.97
CA GLY A 120 10.55 8.12 -7.36
C GLY A 120 9.95 6.81 -7.86
N ALA A 121 10.02 6.53 -9.15
CA ALA A 121 9.49 5.29 -9.74
C ALA A 121 10.27 4.05 -9.27
N ALA A 122 11.60 4.13 -9.26
CA ALA A 122 12.45 3.04 -8.76
C ALA A 122 12.25 2.79 -7.26
N SER A 123 12.09 3.86 -6.46
CA SER A 123 11.80 3.76 -5.03
C SER A 123 10.45 3.11 -4.76
N ALA A 124 9.40 3.43 -5.55
CA ALA A 124 8.09 2.80 -5.42
C ALA A 124 8.17 1.29 -5.64
N ALA A 125 8.88 0.86 -6.68
CA ALA A 125 9.08 -0.56 -6.96
C ALA A 125 9.87 -1.29 -5.86
N ALA A 126 10.94 -0.68 -5.35
CA ALA A 126 11.73 -1.23 -4.27
C ALA A 126 10.92 -1.38 -2.98
N ASN A 127 10.10 -0.38 -2.63
CA ASN A 127 9.23 -0.45 -1.45
C ASN A 127 8.15 -1.53 -1.57
N ALA A 128 7.59 -1.73 -2.76
CA ALA A 128 6.64 -2.80 -2.99
C ALA A 128 7.28 -4.18 -2.80
N ALA A 129 8.52 -4.38 -3.25
CA ALA A 129 9.27 -5.61 -3.04
C ALA A 129 9.60 -5.82 -1.55
N ARG A 130 10.05 -4.78 -0.85
CA ARG A 130 10.37 -4.85 0.59
C ARG A 130 9.14 -5.15 1.46
N ALA A 131 7.93 -4.84 1.00
CA ALA A 131 6.69 -5.19 1.71
C ALA A 131 6.55 -6.69 1.99
N ALA A 132 7.24 -7.55 1.25
CA ALA A 132 7.29 -8.98 1.53
C ALA A 132 8.18 -9.33 2.74
N GLU A 133 9.18 -8.50 3.03
CA GLU A 133 10.20 -8.74 4.05
C GLU A 133 9.91 -8.06 5.39
N GLU A 134 9.51 -6.78 5.35
CA GLU A 134 9.29 -5.95 6.54
C GLU A 134 7.81 -6.00 7.00
N GLU A 135 7.45 -5.14 7.95
CA GLU A 135 6.05 -4.92 8.27
C GLU A 135 5.33 -4.41 7.02
N ALA A 136 4.48 -5.26 6.45
CA ALA A 136 3.90 -5.07 5.11
C ALA A 136 3.22 -3.71 4.93
N TRP A 137 2.54 -3.21 5.97
CA TRP A 137 1.84 -1.94 5.92
C TRP A 137 2.76 -0.74 5.68
N ALA A 138 3.91 -0.69 6.37
CA ALA A 138 4.84 0.44 6.26
C ALA A 138 5.45 0.53 4.86
N ALA A 139 5.90 -0.61 4.34
CA ALA A 139 6.48 -0.66 3.00
C ALA A 139 5.42 -0.44 1.91
N ALA A 140 4.20 -0.95 2.09
CA ALA A 140 3.10 -0.73 1.16
C ALA A 140 2.69 0.76 1.10
N CYS A 141 2.59 1.43 2.25
CA CYS A 141 2.35 2.89 2.28
C CYS A 141 3.50 3.66 1.60
N ALA A 142 4.75 3.28 1.87
CA ALA A 142 5.90 3.92 1.23
C ALA A 142 5.88 3.74 -0.29
N ALA A 143 5.50 2.57 -0.79
CA ALA A 143 5.34 2.32 -2.22
C ALA A 143 4.27 3.22 -2.84
N ALA A 144 3.10 3.36 -2.21
CA ALA A 144 2.03 4.23 -2.68
C ALA A 144 2.45 5.71 -2.69
N TRP A 145 3.15 6.17 -1.63
CA TRP A 145 3.68 7.53 -1.54
C TRP A 145 4.72 7.83 -2.62
N THR A 146 5.68 6.95 -2.83
CA THR A 146 6.73 7.17 -3.84
C THR A 146 6.17 7.04 -5.25
N ALA A 147 5.22 6.15 -5.49
CA ALA A 147 4.50 6.07 -6.74
C ALA A 147 3.78 7.38 -7.04
N ALA A 148 3.05 7.94 -6.08
CA ALA A 148 2.39 9.22 -6.23
C ALA A 148 3.39 10.37 -6.40
N GLY A 149 4.49 10.40 -5.62
CA GLY A 149 5.52 11.43 -5.67
C GLY A 149 6.28 11.51 -6.99
N ALA A 150 6.36 10.42 -7.75
CA ALA A 150 7.02 10.40 -9.05
C ALA A 150 6.33 11.27 -10.12
N TRP A 151 5.09 11.69 -9.89
CA TRP A 151 4.29 12.44 -10.87
C TRP A 151 4.06 13.93 -10.53
N GLY A 152 4.68 14.45 -9.49
CA GLY A 152 4.63 15.90 -9.18
C GLY A 152 3.20 16.44 -9.09
N ALA A 153 2.83 17.36 -10.01
CA ALA A 153 1.53 18.02 -10.00
C ALA A 153 0.29 17.07 -10.17
N ALA A 154 0.52 15.84 -10.59
CA ALA A 154 -0.55 14.83 -10.71
C ALA A 154 -0.74 13.99 -9.43
N LEU A 155 -0.15 14.39 -8.32
CA LEU A 155 -0.08 13.63 -7.08
C LEU A 155 -1.46 13.15 -6.57
N ALA A 156 -2.45 14.04 -6.53
CA ALA A 156 -3.79 13.70 -6.04
C ALA A 156 -4.48 12.65 -6.92
N SER A 157 -4.33 12.75 -8.25
CA SER A 157 -4.87 11.76 -9.19
C SER A 157 -4.22 10.39 -8.98
N LYS A 158 -2.93 10.35 -8.73
CA LYS A 158 -2.20 9.09 -8.50
C LYS A 158 -2.57 8.44 -7.17
N PHE A 159 -2.81 9.20 -6.13
CA PHE A 159 -3.37 8.67 -4.89
C PHE A 159 -4.75 8.05 -5.11
N ALA A 160 -5.61 8.68 -5.91
CA ALA A 160 -6.93 8.14 -6.24
C ALA A 160 -6.83 6.85 -7.07
N GLU A 161 -5.96 6.80 -8.10
CA GLU A 161 -5.68 5.58 -8.85
C GLU A 161 -5.19 4.45 -7.94
N CYS A 162 -4.27 4.74 -7.00
CA CYS A 162 -3.83 3.77 -6.00
C CYS A 162 -5.00 3.32 -5.11
N ALA A 163 -5.90 4.22 -4.72
CA ALA A 163 -7.05 3.87 -3.88
C ALA A 163 -8.00 2.89 -4.60
N GLU A 164 -8.25 3.06 -5.88
CA GLU A 164 -9.03 2.10 -6.69
C GLU A 164 -8.32 0.73 -6.72
N ILE A 165 -7.02 0.71 -7.01
CA ILE A 165 -6.22 -0.53 -7.01
C ILE A 165 -6.30 -1.24 -5.65
N VAL A 166 -6.19 -0.50 -4.56
CA VAL A 166 -6.29 -1.11 -3.22
C VAL A 166 -7.66 -1.73 -3.00
N ARG A 167 -8.76 -1.08 -3.41
CA ARG A 167 -10.12 -1.65 -3.34
C ARG A 167 -10.29 -2.93 -4.15
N GLU A 168 -9.62 -3.05 -5.30
CA GLU A 168 -9.64 -4.28 -6.10
C GLU A 168 -8.94 -5.47 -5.42
N HIS A 169 -7.91 -5.21 -4.62
CA HIS A 169 -7.10 -6.25 -3.99
C HIS A 169 -7.53 -6.55 -2.54
N VAL A 170 -8.05 -5.55 -1.84
CA VAL A 170 -8.44 -5.63 -0.42
C VAL A 170 -9.92 -5.29 -0.34
N SER A 171 -10.78 -6.30 -0.23
CA SER A 171 -12.22 -6.09 -0.16
C SER A 171 -12.63 -5.43 1.15
N TYR A 172 -13.78 -4.73 1.13
CA TYR A 172 -14.35 -4.13 2.33
C TYR A 172 -14.63 -5.17 3.41
N GLU A 173 -15.08 -6.37 3.04
CA GLU A 173 -15.41 -7.45 3.98
C GLU A 173 -14.19 -7.85 4.81
N LEU A 174 -13.00 -7.93 4.20
CA LEU A 174 -11.75 -8.20 4.91
C LEU A 174 -11.44 -7.11 5.93
N ILE A 175 -11.60 -5.85 5.55
CA ILE A 175 -11.37 -4.70 6.43
C ILE A 175 -12.37 -4.69 7.57
N ALA A 176 -13.66 -4.89 7.30
CA ALA A 176 -14.71 -4.89 8.30
C ALA A 176 -14.52 -6.02 9.32
N GLU A 177 -14.18 -7.23 8.87
CA GLU A 177 -13.88 -8.34 9.76
C GLU A 177 -12.65 -8.07 10.64
N ALA A 178 -11.57 -7.56 10.04
CA ALA A 178 -10.35 -7.23 10.77
C ALA A 178 -10.59 -6.09 11.79
N ALA A 179 -11.34 -5.06 11.41
CA ALA A 179 -11.69 -3.96 12.31
C ALA A 179 -12.56 -4.42 13.49
N ARG A 180 -13.50 -5.37 13.27
CA ARG A 180 -14.28 -6.00 14.37
C ARG A 180 -13.37 -6.77 15.33
N ARG A 181 -12.39 -7.53 14.80
CA ARG A 181 -11.42 -8.23 15.66
C ARG A 181 -10.60 -7.24 16.48
N GLU A 182 -10.19 -6.14 15.88
CA GLU A 182 -9.41 -5.10 16.56
C GLU A 182 -10.25 -4.36 17.62
N ALA A 183 -11.50 -4.06 17.33
CA ALA A 183 -12.41 -3.39 18.26
C ALA A 183 -12.76 -4.27 19.49
N ALA A 184 -12.59 -5.58 19.41
CA ALA A 184 -12.86 -6.52 20.50
C ALA A 184 -11.69 -6.72 21.48
N LYS A 185 -10.51 -6.14 21.18
CA LYS A 185 -9.33 -6.13 22.08
C LYS A 185 -9.42 -5.06 23.13
#